data_be05dbb736695215f8c44016788a1d27
#
_entry.id   be05dbb736695215f8c44016788a1d27
#
_cell.length_a   1.000
_cell.length_b   1.000
_cell.length_c   1.000
_cell.angle_alpha   90.00
_cell.angle_beta   90.00
_cell.angle_gamma   90.00
#
_symmetry.space_group_name_H-M   'P 1'
#
loop_
_entity.id
_entity.type
_entity.pdbx_description
1 polymer ?
#
loop_
_entity_poly.entity_id
_entity_poly.type
_entity_poly.pdbx_seq_one_letter_code
_entity_poly.pdbx_strand_id
1 'polypeptide(L)'
;MPAYPQAIHLHPTAELAERVLLPGDPGRALALAQTLISEPRMFNHHRGLWGYTGPACADGEPLTIQATGMGGPSAAIVLHELICLGVSRAIRVGTCGALRPDLGLGDLIIARESIGADGTSRALGADQRIAADPALAEALLRAARAQVGDYTRCVHSGAVVSVDLFYDDSRAPPHPADALAVEMEAASLFAVGVAASLPVACVLAVTDTFDAAGSRRRIDDHALLIAAEAMGAVAVTALSA
;
A
#
# COMPACT_ATOMS: atom_id res chain seq x y z
N MET A 1 2.89 -18.81 -12.89
CA MET A 1 4.28 -18.27 -12.78
C MET A 1 5.25 -19.44 -12.58
N PRO A 2 6.51 -19.40 -13.09
CA PRO A 2 7.48 -20.41 -12.71
C PRO A 2 7.68 -20.37 -11.20
N ALA A 3 7.65 -21.51 -10.55
CA ALA A 3 7.90 -21.64 -9.12
C ALA A 3 9.37 -21.31 -8.84
N TYR A 4 9.63 -20.12 -8.32
CA TYR A 4 10.92 -19.83 -7.68
C TYR A 4 10.82 -20.36 -6.24
N PRO A 5 11.59 -21.41 -5.89
CA PRO A 5 11.35 -22.16 -4.66
C PRO A 5 11.89 -21.50 -3.38
N GLN A 6 12.50 -20.30 -3.47
CA GLN A 6 13.12 -19.63 -2.32
C GLN A 6 13.06 -18.10 -2.46
N ALA A 7 12.80 -17.42 -1.34
CA ALA A 7 13.00 -15.98 -1.22
C ALA A 7 14.50 -15.66 -1.37
N ILE A 8 14.84 -14.67 -2.18
CA ILE A 8 16.21 -14.24 -2.46
C ILE A 8 16.52 -12.90 -1.79
N HIS A 9 15.50 -12.02 -1.72
CA HIS A 9 15.63 -10.65 -1.22
C HIS A 9 15.13 -10.50 0.21
N LEU A 10 14.18 -11.34 0.63
CA LEU A 10 13.73 -11.41 2.01
C LEU A 10 14.45 -12.55 2.74
N HIS A 11 15.06 -12.22 3.87
CA HIS A 11 15.78 -13.17 4.73
C HIS A 11 15.08 -13.21 6.09
N PRO A 12 14.01 -14.03 6.24
CA PRO A 12 13.23 -14.10 7.47
C PRO A 12 14.07 -14.43 8.70
N THR A 13 13.99 -13.60 9.74
CA THR A 13 14.63 -13.82 11.05
C THR A 13 13.62 -14.14 12.15
N ALA A 14 12.33 -14.15 11.79
CA ALA A 14 11.19 -14.49 12.64
C ALA A 14 10.08 -15.10 11.76
N GLU A 15 9.06 -15.67 12.38
CA GLU A 15 7.93 -16.29 11.71
C GLU A 15 7.09 -15.25 10.95
N LEU A 16 6.69 -15.57 9.71
CA LEU A 16 5.82 -14.76 8.88
C LEU A 16 4.35 -14.99 9.27
N ALA A 17 3.59 -13.92 9.43
CA ALA A 17 2.15 -14.01 9.54
C ALA A 17 1.49 -14.19 8.15
N GLU A 18 0.34 -14.86 8.12
CA GLU A 18 -0.43 -15.03 6.89
C GLU A 18 -1.01 -13.72 6.35
N ARG A 19 -1.17 -12.71 7.19
CA ARG A 19 -1.66 -11.37 6.85
C ARG A 19 -0.55 -10.34 6.93
N VAL A 20 -0.43 -9.52 5.88
CA VAL A 20 0.69 -8.57 5.79
C VAL A 20 0.23 -7.16 5.41
N LEU A 21 0.85 -6.14 6.04
CA LEU A 21 0.80 -4.75 5.62
C LEU A 21 2.07 -4.39 4.83
N LEU A 22 1.89 -3.67 3.74
CA LEU A 22 2.94 -3.34 2.79
C LEU A 22 3.14 -1.82 2.67
N PRO A 23 3.85 -1.16 3.61
CA PRO A 23 4.33 0.20 3.40
C PRO A 23 5.49 0.22 2.40
N GLY A 24 5.62 1.30 1.64
CA GLY A 24 6.79 1.49 0.75
C GLY A 24 8.06 1.83 1.52
N ASP A 25 7.94 2.66 2.54
CA ASP A 25 9.04 3.23 3.33
C ASP A 25 9.40 2.35 4.54
N PRO A 26 10.71 1.99 4.74
CA PRO A 26 11.13 1.19 5.89
C PRO A 26 10.94 1.89 7.24
N GLY A 27 11.10 3.22 7.29
CA GLY A 27 10.84 3.99 8.51
C GLY A 27 9.36 3.95 8.89
N ARG A 28 8.46 4.00 7.91
CA ARG A 28 7.03 3.81 8.14
C ARG A 28 6.71 2.38 8.59
N ALA A 29 7.39 1.37 8.06
CA ALA A 29 7.26 0.00 8.54
C ALA A 29 7.59 -0.11 10.03
N LEU A 30 8.65 0.56 10.48
CA LEU A 30 9.02 0.64 11.90
C LEU A 30 7.96 1.36 12.73
N ALA A 31 7.52 2.55 12.31
CA ALA A 31 6.52 3.34 13.03
C ALA A 31 5.20 2.56 13.18
N LEU A 32 4.72 1.94 12.10
CA LEU A 32 3.52 1.09 12.15
C LEU A 32 3.72 -0.15 13.05
N ALA A 33 4.88 -0.76 13.04
CA ALA A 33 5.16 -1.91 13.91
C ALA A 33 5.11 -1.52 15.39
N GLN A 34 5.64 -0.34 15.75
CA GLN A 34 5.63 0.17 17.12
C GLN A 34 4.22 0.48 17.64
N THR A 35 3.27 0.82 16.76
CA THR A 35 1.90 1.17 17.14
C THR A 35 0.92 0.00 17.00
N LEU A 36 1.13 -0.90 16.02
CA LEU A 36 0.17 -1.93 15.66
C LEU A 36 0.52 -3.34 16.15
N ILE A 37 1.77 -3.58 16.58
CA ILE A 37 2.24 -4.88 17.07
C ILE A 37 2.68 -4.73 18.52
N SER A 38 2.16 -5.58 19.43
CA SER A 38 2.45 -5.48 20.86
C SER A 38 3.90 -5.85 21.21
N GLU A 39 4.48 -6.81 20.50
CA GLU A 39 5.85 -7.30 20.68
C GLU A 39 6.55 -7.42 19.32
N PRO A 40 6.86 -6.30 18.63
CA PRO A 40 7.40 -6.34 17.29
C PRO A 40 8.80 -6.95 17.26
N ARG A 41 8.98 -8.00 16.49
CA ARG A 41 10.26 -8.64 16.20
C ARG A 41 10.67 -8.35 14.77
N MET A 42 11.96 -8.11 14.54
CA MET A 42 12.51 -7.96 13.19
C MET A 42 12.20 -9.23 12.39
N PHE A 43 11.51 -9.08 11.25
CA PHE A 43 11.25 -10.15 10.30
C PHE A 43 12.30 -10.18 9.19
N ASN A 44 12.61 -9.00 8.65
CA ASN A 44 13.62 -8.82 7.61
C ASN A 44 14.34 -7.47 7.75
N HIS A 45 15.64 -7.47 7.54
CA HIS A 45 16.44 -6.24 7.42
C HIS A 45 17.30 -6.21 6.15
N HIS A 46 17.31 -7.33 5.41
CA HIS A 46 18.13 -7.47 4.20
C HIS A 46 17.70 -6.42 3.17
N ARG A 47 18.67 -5.86 2.46
CA ARG A 47 18.51 -4.80 1.44
C ARG A 47 17.85 -3.50 1.94
N GLY A 48 17.82 -3.26 3.25
CA GLY A 48 17.10 -2.11 3.82
C GLY A 48 15.58 -2.22 3.76
N LEU A 49 15.03 -3.35 3.33
CA LEU A 49 13.59 -3.62 3.31
C LEU A 49 13.15 -4.14 4.68
N TRP A 50 13.05 -3.23 5.64
CA TRP A 50 12.72 -3.60 7.00
C TRP A 50 11.32 -4.17 7.12
N GLY A 51 11.22 -5.29 7.84
CA GLY A 51 9.96 -5.95 8.17
C GLY A 51 9.91 -6.33 9.63
N TYR A 52 8.70 -6.34 10.19
CA TYR A 52 8.42 -6.66 11.58
C TYR A 52 7.23 -7.59 11.67
N THR A 53 7.24 -8.50 12.66
CA THR A 53 6.17 -9.46 12.88
C THR A 53 5.89 -9.63 14.37
N GLY A 54 4.66 -9.98 14.71
CA GLY A 54 4.21 -10.26 16.07
C GLY A 54 2.70 -10.16 16.21
N PRO A 55 2.17 -10.29 17.45
CA PRO A 55 0.73 -10.16 17.70
C PRO A 55 0.25 -8.73 17.43
N ALA A 56 -0.83 -8.57 16.65
CA ALA A 56 -1.44 -7.27 16.45
C ALA A 56 -2.12 -6.77 17.72
N CYS A 57 -1.95 -5.48 18.05
CA CYS A 57 -2.56 -4.87 19.23
C CYS A 57 -4.10 -4.92 19.21
N ALA A 58 -4.70 -4.94 18.04
CA ALA A 58 -6.14 -4.87 17.88
C ALA A 58 -6.87 -6.18 18.21
N ASP A 59 -6.29 -7.33 17.89
CA ASP A 59 -6.96 -8.64 18.00
C ASP A 59 -6.07 -9.76 18.55
N GLY A 60 -4.78 -9.51 18.77
CA GLY A 60 -3.81 -10.51 19.23
C GLY A 60 -3.34 -11.49 18.17
N GLU A 61 -3.93 -11.48 16.98
CA GLU A 61 -3.56 -12.40 15.90
C GLU A 61 -2.24 -11.98 15.21
N PRO A 62 -1.45 -12.93 14.68
CA PRO A 62 -0.20 -12.61 14.02
C PRO A 62 -0.36 -11.61 12.87
N LEU A 63 0.52 -10.63 12.80
CA LEU A 63 0.60 -9.61 11.76
C LEU A 63 2.05 -9.42 11.36
N THR A 64 2.31 -9.34 10.05
CA THR A 64 3.60 -8.89 9.53
C THR A 64 3.46 -7.54 8.84
N ILE A 65 4.40 -6.65 9.04
CA ILE A 65 4.53 -5.36 8.34
C ILE A 65 5.86 -5.38 7.61
N GLN A 66 5.83 -5.37 6.27
CA GLN A 66 7.04 -5.52 5.44
C GLN A 66 7.16 -4.37 4.47
N ALA A 67 8.26 -3.61 4.54
CA ALA A 67 8.55 -2.56 3.57
C ALA A 67 8.75 -3.16 2.17
N THR A 68 8.18 -2.50 1.17
CA THR A 68 8.29 -2.93 -0.24
C THR A 68 9.40 -2.19 -1.00
N GLY A 69 9.92 -1.08 -0.46
CA GLY A 69 10.68 -0.11 -1.24
C GLY A 69 9.77 0.73 -2.14
N MET A 70 10.37 1.47 -3.06
CA MET A 70 9.68 2.36 -4.00
C MET A 70 9.56 1.70 -5.38
N GLY A 71 8.37 1.86 -5.99
CA GLY A 71 8.08 1.48 -7.36
C GLY A 71 7.68 0.02 -7.56
N GLY A 72 6.99 -0.21 -8.67
CA GLY A 72 6.41 -1.49 -9.05
C GLY A 72 7.40 -2.67 -9.01
N PRO A 73 8.62 -2.58 -9.56
CA PRO A 73 9.56 -3.69 -9.55
C PRO A 73 9.91 -4.19 -8.15
N SER A 74 10.19 -3.26 -7.21
CA SER A 74 10.51 -3.62 -5.82
C SER A 74 9.31 -4.24 -5.10
N ALA A 75 8.13 -3.62 -5.24
CA ALA A 75 6.90 -4.12 -4.64
C ALA A 75 6.52 -5.52 -5.15
N ALA A 76 6.64 -5.75 -6.46
CA ALA A 76 6.37 -7.04 -7.08
C ALA A 76 7.30 -8.15 -6.56
N ILE A 77 8.61 -7.87 -6.42
CA ILE A 77 9.58 -8.82 -5.85
C ILE A 77 9.18 -9.18 -4.42
N VAL A 78 8.95 -8.17 -3.57
CA VAL A 78 8.63 -8.39 -2.15
C VAL A 78 7.34 -9.20 -1.99
N LEU A 79 6.26 -8.83 -2.70
CA LEU A 79 5.00 -9.57 -2.59
C LEU A 79 5.14 -11.00 -3.11
N HIS A 80 5.85 -11.21 -4.23
CA HIS A 80 6.08 -12.55 -4.76
C HIS A 80 6.81 -13.45 -3.73
N GLU A 81 7.85 -12.92 -3.08
CA GLU A 81 8.59 -13.69 -2.08
C GLU A 81 7.78 -13.94 -0.81
N LEU A 82 6.94 -12.97 -0.36
CA LEU A 82 6.01 -13.19 0.75
C LEU A 82 4.99 -14.29 0.44
N ILE A 83 4.50 -14.36 -0.81
CA ILE A 83 3.61 -15.45 -1.26
C ILE A 83 4.33 -16.80 -1.18
N CYS A 84 5.58 -16.88 -1.65
CA CYS A 84 6.39 -18.09 -1.53
C CYS A 84 6.64 -18.51 -0.08
N LEU A 85 6.65 -17.55 0.85
CA LEU A 85 6.82 -17.78 2.28
C LEU A 85 5.50 -18.07 3.02
N GLY A 86 4.34 -17.99 2.36
CA GLY A 86 3.05 -18.42 2.92
C GLY A 86 2.06 -17.31 3.27
N VAL A 87 2.26 -16.08 2.80
CA VAL A 87 1.24 -15.02 2.95
C VAL A 87 -0.05 -15.41 2.24
N SER A 88 -1.18 -15.20 2.90
CA SER A 88 -2.52 -15.50 2.37
C SER A 88 -3.33 -14.24 1.99
N ARG A 89 -2.98 -13.05 2.48
CA ARG A 89 -3.62 -11.77 2.15
C ARG A 89 -2.72 -10.59 2.45
N ALA A 90 -2.82 -9.52 1.64
CA ALA A 90 -1.95 -8.36 1.74
C ALA A 90 -2.72 -7.04 1.58
N ILE A 91 -2.35 -6.03 2.36
CA ILE A 91 -2.83 -4.65 2.17
C ILE A 91 -1.63 -3.71 2.03
N ARG A 92 -1.59 -3.00 0.90
CA ARG A 92 -0.70 -1.85 0.75
C ARG A 92 -1.18 -0.69 1.61
N VAL A 93 -0.29 -0.12 2.40
CA VAL A 93 -0.49 1.09 3.22
C VAL A 93 0.49 2.16 2.75
N GLY A 94 0.07 2.97 1.80
CA GLY A 94 0.96 3.86 1.05
C GLY A 94 0.56 5.32 1.08
N THR A 95 1.26 6.13 0.29
CA THR A 95 0.98 7.55 0.09
C THR A 95 0.75 7.86 -1.38
N CYS A 96 0.07 8.95 -1.67
CA CYS A 96 -0.25 9.35 -3.04
C CYS A 96 -0.30 10.88 -3.21
N GLY A 97 -0.18 11.31 -4.46
CA GLY A 97 -0.49 12.67 -4.89
C GLY A 97 -1.93 12.75 -5.39
N ALA A 98 -2.67 13.77 -4.96
CA ALA A 98 -4.05 14.00 -5.42
C ALA A 98 -4.08 14.44 -6.89
N LEU A 99 -4.98 13.87 -7.67
CA LEU A 99 -5.27 14.29 -9.05
C LEU A 99 -6.55 15.14 -9.15
N ARG A 100 -7.32 15.22 -8.06
CA ARG A 100 -8.57 15.96 -8.00
C ARG A 100 -8.50 17.08 -6.97
N PRO A 101 -9.11 18.23 -7.25
CA PRO A 101 -9.05 19.39 -6.35
C PRO A 101 -9.88 19.26 -5.07
N ASP A 102 -10.81 18.30 -5.02
CA ASP A 102 -11.63 18.01 -3.85
C ASP A 102 -10.94 17.11 -2.81
N LEU A 103 -9.72 16.64 -3.10
CA LEU A 103 -8.92 15.83 -2.18
C LEU A 103 -8.02 16.73 -1.33
N GLY A 104 -8.04 16.52 0.00
CA GLY A 104 -7.23 17.23 0.96
C GLY A 104 -6.02 16.42 1.46
N LEU A 105 -5.01 17.14 1.99
CA LEU A 105 -3.88 16.49 2.67
C LEU A 105 -4.39 15.71 3.89
N GLY A 106 -3.98 14.44 4.02
CA GLY A 106 -4.39 13.53 5.08
C GLY A 106 -5.70 12.78 4.80
N ASP A 107 -6.39 13.04 3.68
CA ASP A 107 -7.52 12.21 3.26
C ASP A 107 -7.06 10.78 2.95
N LEU A 108 -7.94 9.79 3.18
CA LEU A 108 -7.68 8.40 2.82
C LEU A 108 -8.38 8.03 1.52
N ILE A 109 -7.66 7.26 0.67
CA ILE A 109 -8.19 6.71 -0.56
C ILE A 109 -8.14 5.19 -0.49
N ILE A 110 -9.30 4.53 -0.62
CA ILE A 110 -9.40 3.09 -0.83
C ILE A 110 -9.39 2.84 -2.34
N ALA A 111 -8.29 2.28 -2.84
CA ALA A 111 -8.15 1.96 -4.25
C ALA A 111 -9.04 0.74 -4.60
N ARG A 112 -10.06 0.96 -5.43
CA ARG A 112 -10.90 -0.12 -5.99
C ARG A 112 -10.22 -0.81 -7.16
N GLU A 113 -9.44 -0.05 -7.90
CA GLU A 113 -8.63 -0.49 -9.02
C GLU A 113 -7.42 0.42 -9.17
N SER A 114 -6.40 -0.06 -9.85
CA SER A 114 -5.27 0.75 -10.29
C SER A 114 -5.16 0.74 -11.81
N ILE A 115 -4.93 1.91 -12.37
CA ILE A 115 -4.64 2.09 -13.79
C ILE A 115 -3.13 1.98 -13.96
N GLY A 116 -2.68 0.94 -14.65
CA GLY A 116 -1.27 0.66 -14.88
C GLY A 116 -0.67 1.58 -15.96
N ALA A 117 -0.03 2.66 -15.54
CA ALA A 117 0.83 3.49 -16.37
C ALA A 117 2.33 3.16 -16.17
N ASP A 118 2.61 2.04 -15.50
CA ASP A 118 3.92 1.52 -15.17
C ASP A 118 4.36 0.37 -16.10
N GLY A 119 5.66 0.15 -16.20
CA GLY A 119 6.23 -0.95 -16.98
C GLY A 119 6.09 -2.31 -16.31
N THR A 120 6.02 -2.36 -14.98
CA THR A 120 6.01 -3.62 -14.22
C THR A 120 4.68 -4.35 -14.37
N SER A 121 3.54 -3.67 -14.14
CA SER A 121 2.23 -4.30 -14.32
C SER A 121 2.04 -4.78 -15.75
N ARG A 122 2.50 -4.00 -16.74
CA ARG A 122 2.49 -4.40 -18.14
C ARG A 122 3.35 -5.63 -18.42
N ALA A 123 4.56 -5.68 -17.86
CA ALA A 123 5.45 -6.84 -18.00
C ALA A 123 4.90 -8.11 -17.33
N LEU A 124 4.09 -7.95 -16.28
CA LEU A 124 3.34 -9.04 -15.64
C LEU A 124 2.14 -9.51 -16.47
N GLY A 125 1.86 -8.88 -17.61
CA GLY A 125 0.75 -9.23 -18.50
C GLY A 125 -0.61 -8.79 -17.96
N ALA A 126 -0.65 -7.82 -17.06
CA ALA A 126 -1.91 -7.31 -16.53
C ALA A 126 -2.63 -6.39 -17.53
N ASP A 127 -3.96 -6.33 -17.41
CA ASP A 127 -4.77 -5.37 -18.11
C ASP A 127 -4.43 -3.93 -17.67
N GLN A 128 -4.83 -2.94 -18.48
CA GLN A 128 -4.59 -1.55 -18.14
C GLN A 128 -5.26 -1.13 -16.82
N ARG A 129 -6.40 -1.74 -16.47
CA ARG A 129 -7.11 -1.55 -15.21
C ARG A 129 -7.12 -2.86 -14.44
N ILE A 130 -6.58 -2.82 -13.24
CA ILE A 130 -6.41 -4.00 -12.40
C ILE A 130 -7.19 -3.77 -11.11
N ALA A 131 -8.22 -4.59 -10.87
CA ALA A 131 -9.03 -4.47 -9.67
C ALA A 131 -8.27 -4.94 -8.42
N ALA A 132 -8.50 -4.24 -7.30
CA ALA A 132 -8.21 -4.79 -5.99
C ALA A 132 -9.12 -5.99 -5.69
N ASP A 133 -8.76 -6.81 -4.70
CA ASP A 133 -9.70 -7.80 -4.17
C ASP A 133 -10.96 -7.08 -3.64
N PRO A 134 -12.16 -7.40 -4.16
CA PRO A 134 -13.35 -6.64 -3.85
C PRO A 134 -13.82 -6.78 -2.39
N ALA A 135 -13.61 -7.96 -1.78
CA ALA A 135 -14.01 -8.19 -0.39
C ALA A 135 -13.11 -7.41 0.57
N LEU A 136 -11.80 -7.46 0.32
CA LEU A 136 -10.81 -6.76 1.14
C LEU A 136 -10.88 -5.23 0.97
N ALA A 137 -11.15 -4.75 -0.26
CA ALA A 137 -11.37 -3.33 -0.52
C ALA A 137 -12.65 -2.80 0.16
N GLU A 138 -13.72 -3.61 0.20
CA GLU A 138 -14.95 -3.25 0.92
C GLU A 138 -14.73 -3.26 2.43
N ALA A 139 -13.97 -4.22 2.97
CA ALA A 139 -13.58 -4.24 4.38
C ALA A 139 -12.78 -2.99 4.77
N LEU A 140 -11.80 -2.58 3.93
CA LEU A 140 -11.05 -1.33 4.10
C LEU A 140 -11.99 -0.11 4.12
N LEU A 141 -12.94 -0.03 3.18
CA LEU A 141 -13.86 1.11 3.11
C LEU A 141 -14.76 1.20 4.35
N ARG A 142 -15.27 0.06 4.82
CA ARG A 142 -16.07 0.01 6.07
C ARG A 142 -15.23 0.43 7.27
N ALA A 143 -14.02 -0.12 7.43
CA ALA A 143 -13.11 0.22 8.51
C ALA A 143 -12.73 1.72 8.49
N ALA A 144 -12.40 2.26 7.32
CA ALA A 144 -12.04 3.66 7.17
C ALA A 144 -13.21 4.59 7.54
N ARG A 145 -14.42 4.29 7.09
CA ARG A 145 -15.61 5.08 7.42
C ARG A 145 -15.99 5.05 8.90
N ALA A 146 -15.72 3.94 9.59
CA ALA A 146 -15.96 3.83 11.03
C ALA A 146 -14.97 4.67 11.85
N GLN A 147 -13.81 4.99 11.32
CA GLN A 147 -12.76 5.78 11.98
C GLN A 147 -12.73 7.26 11.56
N VAL A 148 -13.67 7.70 10.70
CA VAL A 148 -13.81 9.12 10.33
C VAL A 148 -14.13 9.96 11.58
N GLY A 149 -13.31 10.96 11.85
CA GLY A 149 -13.46 11.87 12.99
C GLY A 149 -12.31 11.85 13.99
N ASP A 150 -11.60 10.74 14.14
CA ASP A 150 -10.47 10.65 15.08
C ASP A 150 -9.13 11.07 14.44
N TYR A 151 -8.88 10.66 13.19
CA TYR A 151 -7.58 10.90 12.51
C TYR A 151 -7.70 11.22 11.02
N THR A 152 -8.89 11.09 10.42
CA THR A 152 -9.09 11.16 8.97
C THR A 152 -10.02 12.32 8.63
N ARG A 153 -9.63 13.16 7.68
CA ARG A 153 -10.49 14.28 7.22
C ARG A 153 -11.64 13.76 6.36
N CYS A 154 -11.31 13.02 5.30
CA CYS A 154 -12.30 12.40 4.41
C CYS A 154 -11.82 11.03 3.93
N VAL A 155 -12.77 10.17 3.55
CA VAL A 155 -12.50 8.86 2.94
C VAL A 155 -13.10 8.82 1.55
N HIS A 156 -12.24 8.56 0.56
CA HIS A 156 -12.60 8.43 -0.83
C HIS A 156 -12.40 6.98 -1.30
N SER A 157 -13.09 6.59 -2.37
CA SER A 157 -12.93 5.26 -2.94
C SER A 157 -13.07 5.32 -4.46
N GLY A 158 -12.11 4.77 -5.20
CA GLY A 158 -12.11 4.81 -6.67
C GLY A 158 -10.81 4.33 -7.28
N ALA A 159 -10.58 4.73 -8.53
CA ALA A 159 -9.38 4.39 -9.28
C ALA A 159 -8.19 5.24 -8.86
N VAL A 160 -6.99 4.62 -8.84
CA VAL A 160 -5.70 5.31 -8.71
C VAL A 160 -4.84 5.00 -9.93
N VAL A 161 -3.78 5.78 -10.17
CA VAL A 161 -2.82 5.53 -11.25
C VAL A 161 -1.48 5.14 -10.65
N SER A 162 -0.89 4.05 -11.12
CA SER A 162 0.48 3.68 -10.80
C SER A 162 1.42 4.09 -11.93
N VAL A 163 2.49 4.82 -11.58
CA VAL A 163 3.50 5.33 -12.51
C VAL A 163 4.91 4.90 -12.10
N ASP A 164 5.86 4.91 -13.04
CA ASP A 164 7.27 4.60 -12.75
C ASP A 164 8.09 5.82 -12.35
N LEU A 165 7.68 7.03 -12.74
CA LEU A 165 8.45 8.24 -12.52
C LEU A 165 7.78 9.15 -11.50
N PHE A 166 8.51 9.44 -10.42
CA PHE A 166 8.08 10.41 -9.41
C PHE A 166 8.36 11.87 -9.84
N TYR A 167 9.51 12.08 -10.46
CA TYR A 167 9.89 13.36 -11.06
C TYR A 167 9.65 13.28 -12.56
N ASP A 168 8.48 13.78 -12.99
CA ASP A 168 8.06 13.81 -14.37
C ASP A 168 8.06 15.27 -14.85
N ASP A 169 8.75 15.55 -15.95
CA ASP A 169 8.87 16.86 -16.59
C ASP A 169 7.74 17.12 -17.62
N SER A 170 6.57 16.58 -17.38
CA SER A 170 5.31 16.84 -18.13
C SER A 170 5.21 16.31 -19.55
N ARG A 171 6.05 15.38 -19.98
CA ARG A 171 5.89 14.67 -21.26
C ARG A 171 4.96 13.45 -21.16
N ALA A 172 4.55 13.08 -19.94
CA ALA A 172 3.58 12.02 -19.74
C ALA A 172 2.19 12.44 -20.27
N PRO A 173 1.41 11.51 -20.82
CA PRO A 173 0.03 11.79 -21.15
C PRO A 173 -0.74 12.16 -19.88
N PRO A 174 -1.77 13.03 -20.00
CA PRO A 174 -2.58 13.40 -18.85
C PRO A 174 -3.19 12.17 -18.20
N HIS A 175 -3.23 12.15 -16.85
CA HIS A 175 -3.83 11.06 -16.10
C HIS A 175 -5.32 10.91 -16.48
N PRO A 176 -5.89 9.68 -16.43
CA PRO A 176 -7.31 9.46 -16.68
C PRO A 176 -8.17 10.32 -15.74
N ALA A 177 -9.21 10.95 -16.29
CA ALA A 177 -10.03 11.93 -15.58
C ALA A 177 -10.82 11.35 -14.39
N ASP A 178 -11.01 10.03 -14.35
CA ASP A 178 -11.66 9.31 -13.26
C ASP A 178 -10.70 8.85 -12.16
N ALA A 179 -9.39 9.04 -12.34
CA ALA A 179 -8.41 8.72 -11.31
C ALA A 179 -8.42 9.74 -10.18
N LEU A 180 -8.46 9.24 -8.94
CA LEU A 180 -8.41 10.06 -7.72
C LEU A 180 -6.99 10.55 -7.42
N ALA A 181 -6.01 9.66 -7.57
CA ALA A 181 -4.64 9.92 -7.14
C ALA A 181 -3.61 9.16 -7.97
N VAL A 182 -2.36 9.60 -7.89
CA VAL A 182 -1.19 8.95 -8.48
C VAL A 182 -0.28 8.40 -7.38
N GLU A 183 0.23 7.19 -7.60
CA GLU A 183 1.17 6.48 -6.74
C GLU A 183 2.07 5.56 -7.61
N MET A 184 2.85 4.62 -7.05
CA MET A 184 3.87 3.91 -7.82
C MET A 184 3.83 2.38 -7.72
N GLU A 185 2.91 1.74 -6.95
CA GLU A 185 3.01 0.31 -6.65
C GLU A 185 1.69 -0.49 -6.76
N ALA A 186 0.53 0.13 -6.64
CA ALA A 186 -0.76 -0.57 -6.54
C ALA A 186 -1.04 -1.47 -7.75
N ALA A 187 -0.79 -0.99 -8.98
CA ALA A 187 -1.02 -1.79 -10.19
C ALA A 187 -0.17 -3.06 -10.19
N SER A 188 1.11 -2.94 -9.85
CA SER A 188 2.03 -4.08 -9.79
C SER A 188 1.65 -5.07 -8.69
N LEU A 189 1.24 -4.59 -7.51
CA LEU A 189 0.78 -5.44 -6.41
C LEU A 189 -0.53 -6.16 -6.75
N PHE A 190 -1.49 -5.47 -7.36
CA PHE A 190 -2.75 -6.09 -7.81
C PHE A 190 -2.48 -7.13 -8.90
N ALA A 191 -1.60 -6.83 -9.86
CA ALA A 191 -1.21 -7.77 -10.90
C ALA A 191 -0.60 -9.06 -10.34
N VAL A 192 0.32 -8.94 -9.37
CA VAL A 192 0.89 -10.11 -8.66
C VAL A 192 -0.20 -10.86 -7.90
N GLY A 193 -1.09 -10.14 -7.19
CA GLY A 193 -2.20 -10.74 -6.46
C GLY A 193 -3.13 -11.55 -7.35
N VAL A 194 -3.57 -10.99 -8.48
CA VAL A 194 -4.42 -11.68 -9.47
C VAL A 194 -3.72 -12.93 -10.00
N ALA A 195 -2.44 -12.82 -10.41
CA ALA A 195 -1.69 -13.94 -10.96
C ALA A 195 -1.46 -15.08 -9.94
N ALA A 196 -1.42 -14.77 -8.66
CA ALA A 196 -1.22 -15.74 -7.58
C ALA A 196 -2.52 -16.16 -6.88
N SER A 197 -3.68 -15.61 -7.27
CA SER A 197 -4.96 -15.78 -6.56
C SER A 197 -4.86 -15.37 -5.08
N LEU A 198 -4.07 -14.33 -4.79
CA LEU A 198 -3.91 -13.75 -3.47
C LEU A 198 -4.76 -12.49 -3.34
N PRO A 199 -5.64 -12.36 -2.32
CA PRO A 199 -6.33 -11.12 -2.02
C PRO A 199 -5.35 -9.97 -1.72
N VAL A 200 -5.40 -8.91 -2.53
CA VAL A 200 -4.60 -7.69 -2.35
C VAL A 200 -5.51 -6.47 -2.43
N ALA A 201 -5.39 -5.57 -1.46
CA ALA A 201 -6.05 -4.28 -1.47
C ALA A 201 -5.07 -3.15 -1.15
N CYS A 202 -5.53 -1.91 -1.24
CA CYS A 202 -4.68 -0.75 -1.05
C CYS A 202 -5.45 0.40 -0.39
N VAL A 203 -4.86 0.96 0.67
CA VAL A 203 -5.26 2.24 1.27
C VAL A 203 -4.09 3.21 1.17
N LEU A 204 -4.39 4.46 0.79
CA LEU A 204 -3.41 5.51 0.57
C LEU A 204 -3.79 6.75 1.35
N ALA A 205 -2.80 7.44 1.93
CA ALA A 205 -2.97 8.79 2.44
C ALA A 205 -2.53 9.82 1.40
N VAL A 206 -3.32 10.86 1.23
CA VAL A 206 -2.97 11.99 0.36
C VAL A 206 -1.88 12.81 1.03
N THR A 207 -0.68 12.79 0.46
CA THR A 207 0.47 13.54 0.96
C THR A 207 0.81 14.76 0.15
N ASP A 208 0.31 14.84 -1.06
CA ASP A 208 0.59 15.93 -1.97
C ASP A 208 -0.69 16.34 -2.70
N THR A 209 -0.94 17.65 -2.74
CA THR A 209 -2.02 18.27 -3.52
C THR A 209 -1.44 19.35 -4.42
N PHE A 210 -2.14 19.70 -5.48
CA PHE A 210 -1.72 20.72 -6.44
C PHE A 210 -2.81 21.80 -6.54
N ASP A 211 -2.38 23.06 -6.53
CA ASP A 211 -3.29 24.18 -6.76
C ASP A 211 -3.58 24.39 -8.28
N ALA A 212 -4.46 25.34 -8.58
CA ALA A 212 -4.83 25.64 -9.98
C ALA A 212 -3.65 26.14 -10.84
N ALA A 213 -2.57 26.61 -10.22
CA ALA A 213 -1.32 27.00 -10.89
C ALA A 213 -0.33 25.83 -11.03
N GLY A 214 -0.68 24.62 -10.51
CA GLY A 214 0.18 23.44 -10.50
C GLY A 214 1.22 23.46 -9.37
N SER A 215 1.12 24.39 -8.41
CA SER A 215 2.06 24.43 -7.28
C SER A 215 1.74 23.33 -6.30
N ARG A 216 2.76 22.54 -5.94
CA ARG A 216 2.66 21.40 -5.03
C ARG A 216 2.58 21.86 -3.57
N ARG A 217 1.61 21.37 -2.84
CA ARG A 217 1.54 21.43 -1.38
C ARG A 217 1.76 20.04 -0.82
N ARG A 218 2.69 19.92 0.15
CA ARG A 218 3.02 18.66 0.79
C ARG A 218 2.59 18.66 2.26
N ILE A 219 2.13 17.49 2.73
CA ILE A 219 1.85 17.24 4.14
C ILE A 219 3.12 17.39 4.98
N ASP A 220 3.03 17.91 6.19
CA ASP A 220 4.16 17.94 7.13
C ASP A 220 4.39 16.56 7.77
N ASP A 221 5.59 16.37 8.36
CA ASP A 221 6.01 15.08 8.90
C ASP A 221 5.11 14.59 10.05
N HIS A 222 4.59 15.48 10.89
CA HIS A 222 3.70 15.13 11.98
C HIS A 222 2.32 14.66 11.47
N ALA A 223 1.75 15.40 10.53
CA ALA A 223 0.47 15.02 9.90
C ALA A 223 0.63 13.74 9.07
N LEU A 224 1.81 13.51 8.44
CA LEU A 224 2.11 12.27 7.75
C LEU A 224 2.13 11.06 8.70
N LEU A 225 2.71 11.22 9.89
CA LEU A 225 2.72 10.16 10.91
C LEU A 225 1.30 9.80 11.33
N ILE A 226 0.47 10.79 11.66
CA ILE A 226 -0.95 10.59 12.01
C ILE A 226 -1.70 9.86 10.88
N ALA A 227 -1.52 10.28 9.63
CA ALA A 227 -2.15 9.64 8.49
C ALA A 227 -1.67 8.19 8.30
N ALA A 228 -0.39 7.91 8.54
CA ALA A 228 0.17 6.56 8.47
C ALA A 228 -0.43 5.65 9.55
N GLU A 229 -0.56 6.13 10.77
CA GLU A 229 -1.20 5.39 11.88
C GLU A 229 -2.67 5.09 11.57
N ALA A 230 -3.42 6.08 11.06
CA ALA A 230 -4.80 5.89 10.64
C ALA A 230 -4.94 4.82 9.53
N MET A 231 -4.10 4.88 8.49
CA MET A 231 -4.06 3.84 7.45
C MET A 231 -3.78 2.46 8.03
N GLY A 232 -2.80 2.38 8.93
CA GLY A 232 -2.41 1.12 9.55
C GLY A 232 -3.55 0.51 10.37
N ALA A 233 -4.21 1.31 11.21
CA ALA A 233 -5.35 0.86 12.02
C ALA A 233 -6.53 0.39 11.15
N VAL A 234 -6.87 1.15 10.09
CA VAL A 234 -7.89 0.76 9.09
C VAL A 234 -7.53 -0.57 8.43
N ALA A 235 -6.26 -0.73 8.04
CA ALA A 235 -5.81 -1.93 7.34
C ALA A 235 -5.80 -3.17 8.25
N VAL A 236 -5.40 -3.05 9.53
CA VAL A 236 -5.49 -4.16 10.49
C VAL A 236 -6.94 -4.55 10.70
N THR A 237 -7.85 -3.59 10.93
CA THR A 237 -9.29 -3.86 11.09
C THR A 237 -9.86 -4.60 9.87
N ALA A 238 -9.46 -4.21 8.65
CA ALA A 238 -9.91 -4.88 7.43
C ALA A 238 -9.35 -6.30 7.28
N LEU A 239 -8.13 -6.57 7.77
CA LEU A 239 -7.53 -7.91 7.76
C LEU A 239 -8.11 -8.83 8.84
N SER A 240 -8.79 -8.30 9.85
CA SER A 240 -9.43 -9.05 10.93
C SER A 240 -10.90 -9.42 10.61
N ALA A 241 -11.46 -8.92 9.49
CA ALA A 241 -12.80 -9.20 9.03
C ALA A 241 -12.80 -10.40 8.06
#